data_f78103f0cb0f7f147c84e8e131847cf4
#
_entry.id   f78103f0cb0f7f147c84e8e131847cf4
#
_cell.length_a   1.000
_cell.length_b   1.000
_cell.length_c   1.000
_cell.angle_alpha   90.00
_cell.angle_beta   90.00
_cell.angle_gamma   90.00
#
_symmetry.space_group_name_H-M   'P 1'
#
loop_
_entity.id
_entity.type
_entity.pdbx_description
1 polymer ?
#
loop_
_entity_poly.entity_id
_entity_poly.type
_entity_poly.pdbx_seq_one_letter_code
_entity_poly.pdbx_strand_id
1 'polypeptide(L)'
;MIKKTGVGICIEGPHSQKLHILDSIREKTETMMEHSPQARKIFIGMQLAIFDKCRIYELSEQLYVSRATIHKDILSLSEELENFKITLHRKNNNGISIEGKEKNIRNFLLEMMLQDKGYQQFIEIVQNDHYVCDGSYVFAGLETTDDEVKDFVDCIIHSGNTYISSLTFHSLILILLRIFATYLRVQDKHYIDLSDQFIKELQQEPFYNEALKNY
;
A
#
# COMPACT_ATOMS: atom_id res chain seq x y z
N MET A 1 -0.50 12.69 -34.16
CA MET A 1 0.14 11.33 -34.05
C MET A 1 -0.21 10.56 -35.30
N ILE A 2 0.77 10.12 -36.05
CA ILE A 2 0.57 9.39 -37.32
C ILE A 2 1.11 7.96 -37.11
N LYS A 3 0.24 6.97 -37.38
CA LYS A 3 0.61 5.56 -37.33
C LYS A 3 1.01 5.09 -38.75
N LYS A 4 2.27 4.65 -38.94
CA LYS A 4 2.73 4.07 -40.20
C LYS A 4 2.89 2.55 -40.04
N THR A 5 2.15 1.81 -40.84
CA THR A 5 2.21 0.34 -40.83
C THR A 5 3.64 -0.14 -41.12
N GLY A 6 4.21 -0.99 -40.27
CA GLY A 6 5.57 -1.52 -40.37
C GLY A 6 6.69 -0.58 -39.87
N VAL A 7 6.42 0.64 -39.52
CA VAL A 7 7.41 1.65 -39.05
C VAL A 7 7.16 2.11 -37.62
N GLY A 8 5.95 1.90 -37.10
CA GLY A 8 5.57 2.31 -35.74
C GLY A 8 4.74 3.60 -35.69
N ILE A 9 4.84 4.32 -34.59
CA ILE A 9 4.10 5.55 -34.31
C ILE A 9 5.08 6.73 -34.39
N CYS A 10 4.69 7.78 -35.12
CA CYS A 10 5.47 9.01 -35.25
C CYS A 10 4.64 10.21 -34.76
N ILE A 11 5.28 11.12 -34.02
CA ILE A 11 4.69 12.39 -33.61
C ILE A 11 5.27 13.48 -34.52
N GLU A 12 4.43 14.06 -35.39
CA GLU A 12 4.77 15.18 -36.25
C GLU A 12 4.19 16.49 -35.68
N GLY A 13 4.97 17.57 -35.74
CA GLY A 13 4.57 18.89 -35.28
C GLY A 13 5.78 19.78 -34.96
N PRO A 14 5.56 21.06 -34.61
CA PRO A 14 6.61 21.98 -34.17
C PRO A 14 7.42 21.43 -33.01
N HIS A 15 8.71 21.75 -32.94
CA HIS A 15 9.62 21.25 -31.90
C HIS A 15 9.16 21.59 -30.49
N SER A 16 8.61 22.79 -30.27
CA SER A 16 8.06 23.23 -28.99
C SER A 16 6.88 22.39 -28.52
N GLN A 17 5.99 21.97 -29.43
CA GLN A 17 4.88 21.08 -29.08
C GLN A 17 5.35 19.66 -28.78
N LYS A 18 6.39 19.18 -29.46
CA LYS A 18 6.99 17.89 -29.16
C LYS A 18 7.67 17.89 -27.79
N LEU A 19 8.35 18.99 -27.42
CA LEU A 19 8.93 19.15 -26.09
C LEU A 19 7.85 19.16 -25.01
N HIS A 20 6.76 19.90 -25.20
CA HIS A 20 5.65 19.94 -24.25
C HIS A 20 4.99 18.56 -24.07
N ILE A 21 4.87 17.77 -25.15
CA ILE A 21 4.38 16.38 -25.07
C ILE A 21 5.41 15.51 -24.33
N LEU A 22 6.70 15.70 -24.58
CA LEU A 22 7.77 14.96 -23.88
C LEU A 22 7.79 15.29 -22.38
N ASP A 23 7.61 16.56 -22.02
CA ASP A 23 7.57 16.99 -20.63
C ASP A 23 6.30 16.44 -19.95
N SER A 24 5.14 16.51 -20.59
CA SER A 24 3.91 15.90 -20.06
C SER A 24 3.94 14.35 -20.03
N ILE A 25 4.74 13.70 -20.88
CA ILE A 25 4.99 12.26 -20.78
C ILE A 25 5.98 11.99 -19.64
N ARG A 26 7.02 12.81 -19.45
CA ARG A 26 7.95 12.70 -18.32
C ARG A 26 7.25 12.90 -16.98
N GLU A 27 6.47 13.94 -16.82
CA GLU A 27 5.64 14.16 -15.62
C GLU A 27 4.70 12.98 -15.37
N LYS A 28 4.09 12.42 -16.43
CA LYS A 28 3.26 11.20 -16.31
C LYS A 28 4.08 9.94 -16.12
N THR A 29 5.35 9.90 -16.56
CA THR A 29 6.22 8.72 -16.40
C THR A 29 6.91 8.74 -15.04
N GLU A 30 7.15 9.91 -14.48
CA GLU A 30 7.55 10.07 -13.07
C GLU A 30 6.40 9.74 -12.11
N THR A 31 5.15 9.93 -12.52
CA THR A 31 3.92 9.41 -11.89
C THR A 31 3.54 7.99 -12.36
N MET A 32 4.18 7.45 -13.40
CA MET A 32 3.96 6.07 -13.81
C MET A 32 4.77 5.15 -12.92
N MET A 33 4.05 4.39 -12.12
CA MET A 33 4.50 3.25 -11.34
C MET A 33 5.64 2.49 -12.04
N GLU A 34 6.76 2.27 -11.35
CA GLU A 34 7.78 1.33 -11.82
C GLU A 34 7.13 -0.02 -12.11
N HIS A 35 7.08 -0.44 -13.37
CA HIS A 35 6.42 -1.68 -13.78
C HIS A 35 7.27 -2.93 -13.52
N SER A 36 8.16 -2.90 -12.52
CA SER A 36 8.91 -4.09 -12.17
C SER A 36 7.96 -5.20 -11.66
N PRO A 37 8.27 -6.48 -11.91
CA PRO A 37 7.47 -7.58 -11.39
C PRO A 37 7.28 -7.51 -9.87
N GLN A 38 8.32 -7.06 -9.14
CA GLN A 38 8.27 -6.92 -7.70
C GLN A 38 7.29 -5.82 -7.26
N ALA A 39 7.36 -4.66 -7.89
CA ALA A 39 6.47 -3.55 -7.58
C ALA A 39 5.00 -3.90 -7.88
N ARG A 40 4.71 -4.56 -9.01
CA ARG A 40 3.36 -5.05 -9.30
C ARG A 40 2.86 -6.07 -8.28
N LYS A 41 3.74 -6.97 -7.85
CA LYS A 41 3.42 -7.96 -6.81
C LYS A 41 3.07 -7.29 -5.49
N ILE A 42 3.84 -6.29 -5.06
CA ILE A 42 3.54 -5.48 -3.86
C ILE A 42 2.17 -4.82 -4.00
N PHE A 43 1.91 -4.14 -5.11
CA PHE A 43 0.62 -3.51 -5.38
C PHE A 43 -0.55 -4.50 -5.29
N ILE A 44 -0.46 -5.64 -5.97
CA ILE A 44 -1.50 -6.69 -5.96
C ILE A 44 -1.68 -7.24 -4.54
N GLY A 45 -0.57 -7.47 -3.82
CA GLY A 45 -0.58 -7.94 -2.45
C GLY A 45 -1.28 -6.98 -1.49
N MET A 46 -1.01 -5.68 -1.61
CA MET A 46 -1.67 -4.64 -0.83
C MET A 46 -3.16 -4.54 -1.14
N GLN A 47 -3.55 -4.51 -2.43
CA GLN A 47 -4.94 -4.50 -2.84
C GLN A 47 -5.72 -5.69 -2.26
N LEU A 48 -5.15 -6.89 -2.32
CA LEU A 48 -5.76 -8.08 -1.72
C LEU A 48 -5.82 -7.98 -0.19
N ALA A 49 -4.74 -7.50 0.44
CA ALA A 49 -4.69 -7.40 1.89
C ALA A 49 -5.63 -6.33 2.46
N ILE A 50 -6.02 -5.31 1.69
CA ILE A 50 -6.95 -4.27 2.12
C ILE A 50 -8.39 -4.66 1.84
N PHE A 51 -8.69 -5.10 0.62
CA PHE A 51 -10.06 -5.29 0.13
C PHE A 51 -10.50 -6.78 0.11
N ASP A 52 -9.65 -7.73 0.49
CA ASP A 52 -9.85 -9.19 0.46
C ASP A 52 -10.13 -9.77 -0.93
N LYS A 53 -10.42 -8.95 -1.91
CA LYS A 53 -10.80 -9.37 -3.28
C LYS A 53 -10.40 -8.34 -4.32
N CYS A 54 -9.96 -8.83 -5.49
CA CYS A 54 -9.67 -8.00 -6.66
C CYS A 54 -10.15 -8.68 -7.95
N ARG A 55 -10.30 -7.91 -9.02
CA ARG A 55 -10.54 -8.44 -10.36
C ARG A 55 -9.29 -8.31 -11.21
N ILE A 56 -8.91 -9.42 -11.87
CA ILE A 56 -7.72 -9.47 -12.73
C ILE A 56 -7.78 -8.43 -13.84
N TYR A 57 -8.98 -8.14 -14.36
CA TYR A 57 -9.18 -7.11 -15.37
C TYR A 57 -8.80 -5.71 -14.81
N GLU A 58 -9.31 -5.35 -13.65
CA GLU A 58 -9.03 -4.06 -12.99
C GLU A 58 -7.54 -3.90 -12.71
N LEU A 59 -6.90 -4.94 -12.15
CA LEU A 59 -5.45 -4.95 -11.94
C LEU A 59 -4.65 -4.79 -13.24
N SER A 60 -5.10 -5.43 -14.33
CA SER A 60 -4.42 -5.31 -15.62
C SER A 60 -4.51 -3.92 -16.23
N GLU A 61 -5.61 -3.20 -15.99
CA GLU A 61 -5.79 -1.81 -16.42
C GLU A 61 -4.98 -0.85 -15.54
N GLN A 62 -5.07 -0.99 -14.22
CA GLN A 62 -4.33 -0.14 -13.28
C GLN A 62 -2.81 -0.26 -13.46
N LEU A 63 -2.31 -1.47 -13.68
CA LEU A 63 -0.88 -1.74 -13.85
C LEU A 63 -0.40 -1.69 -15.31
N TYR A 64 -1.28 -1.38 -16.26
CA TYR A 64 -0.96 -1.30 -17.70
C TYR A 64 -0.25 -2.53 -18.25
N VAL A 65 -0.60 -3.73 -17.77
CA VAL A 65 -0.02 -5.01 -18.23
C VAL A 65 -1.08 -5.99 -18.70
N SER A 66 -0.65 -7.06 -19.38
CA SER A 66 -1.58 -8.09 -19.83
C SER A 66 -2.13 -8.91 -18.65
N ARG A 67 -3.35 -9.45 -18.80
CA ARG A 67 -3.91 -10.40 -17.82
C ARG A 67 -3.02 -11.61 -17.58
N ALA A 68 -2.28 -12.06 -18.62
CA ALA A 68 -1.32 -13.15 -18.50
C ALA A 68 -0.16 -12.77 -17.56
N THR A 69 0.28 -11.51 -17.59
CA THR A 69 1.29 -10.98 -16.66
C THR A 69 0.74 -10.99 -15.23
N ILE A 70 -0.48 -10.48 -15.01
CA ILE A 70 -1.13 -10.51 -13.70
C ILE A 70 -1.26 -11.94 -13.16
N HIS A 71 -1.61 -12.91 -14.00
CA HIS A 71 -1.66 -14.31 -13.57
C HIS A 71 -0.31 -14.84 -13.08
N LYS A 72 0.81 -14.45 -13.71
CA LYS A 72 2.16 -14.82 -13.24
C LYS A 72 2.49 -14.16 -11.92
N ASP A 73 2.17 -12.86 -11.78
CA ASP A 73 2.43 -12.11 -10.56
C ASP A 73 1.62 -12.71 -9.38
N ILE A 74 0.35 -13.09 -9.61
CA ILE A 74 -0.50 -13.79 -8.62
C ILE A 74 0.07 -15.17 -8.22
N LEU A 75 0.67 -15.91 -9.16
CA LEU A 75 1.30 -17.18 -8.82
C LEU A 75 2.48 -16.98 -7.86
N SER A 76 3.34 -16.00 -8.15
CA SER A 76 4.45 -15.65 -7.26
C SER A 76 3.96 -15.14 -5.90
N LEU A 77 2.87 -14.38 -5.88
CA LEU A 77 2.27 -13.88 -4.65
C LEU A 77 1.66 -14.99 -3.80
N SER A 78 1.10 -16.05 -4.41
CA SER A 78 0.48 -17.14 -3.67
C SER A 78 1.46 -17.89 -2.75
N GLU A 79 2.72 -18.02 -3.17
CA GLU A 79 3.78 -18.61 -2.35
C GLU A 79 4.09 -17.76 -1.11
N GLU A 80 4.06 -16.43 -1.25
CA GLU A 80 4.25 -15.52 -0.11
C GLU A 80 3.07 -15.55 0.85
N LEU A 81 1.84 -15.56 0.33
CA LEU A 81 0.62 -15.64 1.15
C LEU A 81 0.59 -16.92 2.01
N GLU A 82 1.06 -18.05 1.49
CA GLU A 82 1.16 -19.30 2.23
C GLU A 82 2.07 -19.19 3.47
N ASN A 83 3.18 -18.43 3.38
CA ASN A 83 4.07 -18.16 4.51
C ASN A 83 3.33 -17.43 5.68
N PHE A 84 2.33 -16.64 5.34
CA PHE A 84 1.47 -15.96 6.32
C PHE A 84 0.22 -16.78 6.69
N LYS A 85 0.09 -18.03 6.21
CA LYS A 85 -1.12 -18.86 6.41
C LYS A 85 -2.37 -18.18 5.87
N ILE A 86 -2.26 -17.55 4.71
CA ILE A 86 -3.33 -16.94 3.95
C ILE A 86 -3.55 -17.77 2.70
N THR A 87 -4.78 -18.12 2.42
CA THR A 87 -5.17 -18.89 1.23
C THR A 87 -5.68 -17.96 0.15
N LEU A 88 -5.17 -18.12 -1.06
CA LEU A 88 -5.65 -17.39 -2.24
C LEU A 88 -6.69 -18.24 -2.98
N HIS A 89 -7.87 -17.67 -3.20
CA HIS A 89 -8.96 -18.28 -3.94
C HIS A 89 -9.15 -17.63 -5.30
N ARG A 90 -9.37 -18.46 -6.32
CA ARG A 90 -9.74 -17.99 -7.66
C ARG A 90 -11.23 -18.22 -7.87
N LYS A 91 -11.96 -17.17 -8.22
CA LYS A 91 -13.39 -17.22 -8.48
C LYS A 91 -13.69 -17.20 -9.99
N ASN A 92 -14.83 -17.78 -10.37
CA ASN A 92 -15.36 -17.62 -11.74
C ASN A 92 -15.45 -16.14 -12.08
N ASN A 93 -15.22 -15.77 -13.35
CA ASN A 93 -15.16 -14.39 -13.87
C ASN A 93 -13.88 -13.61 -13.52
N ASN A 94 -12.72 -14.29 -13.45
CA ASN A 94 -11.42 -13.65 -13.24
C ASN A 94 -11.27 -12.85 -11.94
N GLY A 95 -12.04 -13.19 -10.90
CA GLY A 95 -11.86 -12.66 -9.56
C GLY A 95 -10.85 -13.47 -8.75
N ILE A 96 -10.12 -12.79 -7.87
CA ILE A 96 -9.26 -13.39 -6.84
C ILE A 96 -9.68 -12.86 -5.48
N SER A 97 -9.52 -13.68 -4.45
CA SER A 97 -9.76 -13.28 -3.07
C SER A 97 -8.82 -14.02 -2.13
N ILE A 98 -8.61 -13.47 -0.95
CA ILE A 98 -7.83 -14.11 0.10
C ILE A 98 -8.71 -14.50 1.28
N GLU A 99 -8.27 -15.50 2.03
CA GLU A 99 -8.89 -15.95 3.26
C GLU A 99 -7.80 -16.30 4.28
N GLY A 100 -7.92 -15.78 5.49
CA GLY A 100 -6.96 -16.02 6.56
C GLY A 100 -7.40 -15.37 7.87
N LYS A 101 -6.66 -15.63 8.94
CA LYS A 101 -6.88 -14.92 10.20
C LYS A 101 -6.52 -13.44 10.02
N GLU A 102 -7.35 -12.53 10.51
CA GLU A 102 -7.16 -11.09 10.37
C GLU A 102 -5.75 -10.65 10.84
N LYS A 103 -5.24 -11.19 11.93
CA LYS A 103 -3.86 -10.96 12.39
C LYS A 103 -2.81 -11.30 11.32
N ASN A 104 -3.01 -12.36 10.56
CA ASN A 104 -2.09 -12.79 9.51
C ASN A 104 -2.15 -11.86 8.31
N ILE A 105 -3.35 -11.42 7.93
CA ILE A 105 -3.57 -10.46 6.83
C ILE A 105 -2.93 -9.11 7.16
N ARG A 106 -3.06 -8.61 8.39
CA ARG A 106 -2.39 -7.38 8.83
C ARG A 106 -0.87 -7.51 8.82
N ASN A 107 -0.33 -8.66 9.22
CA ASN A 107 1.11 -8.90 9.17
C ASN A 107 1.61 -8.97 7.72
N PHE A 108 0.84 -9.58 6.82
CA PHE A 108 1.16 -9.61 5.40
C PHE A 108 1.09 -8.20 4.78
N LEU A 109 0.07 -7.41 5.10
CA LEU A 109 -0.04 -6.02 4.65
C LEU A 109 1.16 -5.18 5.11
N LEU A 110 1.55 -5.32 6.38
CA LEU A 110 2.75 -4.66 6.90
C LEU A 110 4.01 -5.09 6.16
N GLU A 111 4.18 -6.39 5.87
CA GLU A 111 5.32 -6.89 5.08
C GLU A 111 5.36 -6.26 3.70
N MET A 112 4.21 -6.16 3.01
CA MET A 112 4.13 -5.47 1.72
C MET A 112 4.53 -3.99 1.81
N MET A 113 4.10 -3.30 2.87
CA MET A 113 4.48 -1.91 3.12
C MET A 113 5.97 -1.71 3.42
N LEU A 114 6.63 -2.72 3.99
CA LEU A 114 8.06 -2.67 4.31
C LEU A 114 8.96 -3.00 3.13
N GLN A 115 8.41 -3.64 2.09
CA GLN A 115 9.17 -4.01 0.91
C GLN A 115 9.47 -2.80 0.02
N ASP A 116 10.54 -2.93 -0.81
CA ASP A 116 10.98 -1.95 -1.78
C ASP A 116 11.22 -0.57 -1.13
N LYS A 117 10.65 0.46 -1.68
CA LYS A 117 10.80 1.85 -1.22
C LYS A 117 9.77 2.26 -0.15
N GLY A 118 8.80 1.39 0.19
CA GLY A 118 7.68 1.75 1.05
C GLY A 118 8.08 2.24 2.44
N TYR A 119 9.05 1.58 3.07
CA TYR A 119 9.60 2.03 4.34
C TYR A 119 10.26 3.41 4.24
N GLN A 120 11.06 3.63 3.18
CA GLN A 120 11.73 4.91 2.95
C GLN A 120 10.74 6.05 2.71
N GLN A 121 9.71 5.80 1.91
CA GLN A 121 8.66 6.79 1.65
C GLN A 121 7.87 7.16 2.89
N PHE A 122 7.53 6.18 3.73
CA PHE A 122 6.86 6.47 4.98
C PHE A 122 7.72 7.35 5.89
N ILE A 123 9.06 7.12 5.91
CA ILE A 123 10.00 8.00 6.62
C ILE A 123 9.94 9.42 6.06
N GLU A 124 9.94 9.58 4.74
CA GLU A 124 9.90 10.87 4.08
C GLU A 124 8.60 11.64 4.38
N ILE A 125 7.44 10.95 4.40
CA ILE A 125 6.16 11.53 4.82
C ILE A 125 6.24 12.02 6.27
N VAL A 126 6.83 11.23 7.17
CA VAL A 126 6.96 11.58 8.59
C VAL A 126 7.91 12.75 8.84
N GLN A 127 8.97 12.88 8.02
CA GLN A 127 10.03 13.89 8.21
C GLN A 127 9.80 15.21 7.47
N ASN A 128 9.03 15.20 6.40
CA ASN A 128 8.92 16.36 5.49
C ASN A 128 7.54 17.00 5.53
N ASP A 129 7.50 18.29 5.88
CA ASP A 129 6.27 19.10 5.84
C ASP A 129 5.73 19.35 4.42
N HIS A 130 6.52 19.07 3.38
CA HIS A 130 6.18 19.27 1.98
C HIS A 130 6.61 18.07 1.13
N TYR A 131 6.24 16.86 1.58
CA TYR A 131 6.49 15.67 0.77
C TYR A 131 5.55 15.66 -0.44
N VAL A 132 6.12 15.53 -1.63
CA VAL A 132 5.37 15.26 -2.86
C VAL A 132 5.66 13.81 -3.22
N CYS A 133 4.63 12.98 -3.25
CA CYS A 133 4.76 11.58 -3.61
C CYS A 133 5.34 11.44 -5.02
N ASP A 134 6.45 10.76 -5.15
CA ASP A 134 7.09 10.47 -6.43
C ASP A 134 6.43 9.31 -7.21
N GLY A 135 5.18 8.99 -6.87
CA GLY A 135 4.40 7.95 -7.55
C GLY A 135 4.74 6.52 -7.15
N SER A 136 5.28 6.30 -5.95
CA SER A 136 5.59 4.96 -5.50
C SER A 136 4.37 4.09 -5.26
N TYR A 137 4.57 2.80 -5.43
CA TYR A 137 3.51 1.79 -5.40
C TYR A 137 2.85 1.56 -4.05
N VAL A 138 3.58 1.79 -2.96
CA VAL A 138 3.12 1.39 -1.64
C VAL A 138 1.88 2.16 -1.25
N PHE A 139 1.84 3.45 -1.55
CA PHE A 139 0.67 4.28 -1.20
C PHE A 139 -0.28 4.53 -2.38
N ALA A 140 0.19 4.43 -3.63
CA ALA A 140 -0.65 4.59 -4.82
C ALA A 140 -1.79 3.56 -4.94
N GLY A 141 -1.64 2.38 -4.29
CA GLY A 141 -2.69 1.35 -4.22
C GLY A 141 -3.71 1.55 -3.11
N LEU A 142 -3.54 2.57 -2.25
CA LEU A 142 -4.33 2.70 -1.04
C LEU A 142 -5.59 3.56 -1.19
N GLU A 143 -5.84 4.19 -2.34
CA GLU A 143 -6.88 5.23 -2.47
C GLU A 143 -6.76 6.34 -1.39
N THR A 144 -5.60 6.43 -0.74
CA THR A 144 -5.29 7.34 0.34
C THR A 144 -4.34 8.42 -0.18
N THR A 145 -4.61 9.67 0.12
CA THR A 145 -3.73 10.79 -0.24
C THR A 145 -2.56 10.90 0.75
N ASP A 146 -1.46 11.53 0.32
CA ASP A 146 -0.32 11.78 1.20
C ASP A 146 -0.72 12.66 2.40
N ASP A 147 -1.66 13.60 2.19
CA ASP A 147 -2.20 14.45 3.25
C ASP A 147 -2.95 13.61 4.30
N GLU A 148 -3.74 12.62 3.89
CA GLU A 148 -4.44 11.73 4.83
C GLU A 148 -3.46 10.85 5.63
N VAL A 149 -2.39 10.37 5.00
CA VAL A 149 -1.31 9.63 5.70
C VAL A 149 -0.62 10.55 6.70
N LYS A 150 -0.34 11.80 6.31
CA LYS A 150 0.29 12.78 7.16
C LYS A 150 -0.60 13.15 8.35
N ASP A 151 -1.86 13.46 8.13
CA ASP A 151 -2.84 13.77 9.17
C ASP A 151 -2.95 12.62 10.18
N PHE A 152 -2.96 11.38 9.69
CA PHE A 152 -2.95 10.18 10.52
C PHE A 152 -1.68 10.11 11.40
N VAL A 153 -0.51 10.33 10.80
CA VAL A 153 0.78 10.30 11.51
C VAL A 153 0.84 11.42 12.55
N ASP A 154 0.45 12.64 12.17
CA ASP A 154 0.44 13.80 13.04
C ASP A 154 -0.50 13.62 14.23
N CYS A 155 -1.67 13.05 14.01
CA CYS A 155 -2.62 12.71 15.07
C CYS A 155 -1.99 11.80 16.13
N ILE A 156 -1.23 10.79 15.72
CA ILE A 156 -0.59 9.85 16.65
C ILE A 156 0.61 10.50 17.35
N ILE A 157 1.49 11.18 16.60
CA ILE A 157 2.70 11.79 17.17
C ILE A 157 2.34 12.89 18.18
N HIS A 158 1.35 13.72 17.85
CA HIS A 158 0.91 14.84 18.69
C HIS A 158 -0.19 14.47 19.71
N SER A 159 -0.51 13.18 19.85
CA SER A 159 -1.48 12.68 20.84
C SER A 159 -1.11 12.98 22.30
N GLY A 160 0.10 13.53 22.55
CA GLY A 160 0.62 13.79 23.90
C GLY A 160 1.05 12.54 24.66
N ASN A 161 1.14 11.40 23.98
CA ASN A 161 1.55 10.14 24.59
C ASN A 161 3.06 10.16 24.87
N THR A 162 3.43 10.16 26.15
CA THR A 162 4.82 10.19 26.62
C THR A 162 5.62 8.95 26.19
N TYR A 163 4.94 7.83 25.96
CA TYR A 163 5.57 6.59 25.47
C TYR A 163 6.11 6.75 24.04
N ILE A 164 5.33 7.38 23.16
CA ILE A 164 5.73 7.64 21.77
C ILE A 164 7.01 8.48 21.72
N SER A 165 7.11 9.51 22.57
CA SER A 165 8.29 10.37 22.64
C SER A 165 9.55 9.67 23.17
N SER A 166 9.40 8.52 23.83
CA SER A 166 10.53 7.71 24.34
C SER A 166 11.07 6.69 23.35
N LEU A 167 10.38 6.47 22.22
CA LEU A 167 10.79 5.49 21.21
C LEU A 167 11.99 5.96 20.39
N THR A 168 12.78 4.99 19.94
CA THR A 168 13.75 5.28 18.88
C THR A 168 13.00 5.59 17.58
N PHE A 169 13.59 6.40 16.70
CA PHE A 169 12.98 6.75 15.43
C PHE A 169 12.54 5.51 14.62
N HIS A 170 13.40 4.50 14.53
CA HIS A 170 13.06 3.25 13.84
C HIS A 170 11.85 2.53 14.47
N SER A 171 11.81 2.43 15.81
CA SER A 171 10.67 1.82 16.50
C SER A 171 9.37 2.60 16.28
N LEU A 172 9.46 3.92 16.26
CA LEU A 172 8.33 4.79 15.98
C LEU A 172 7.76 4.51 14.58
N ILE A 173 8.60 4.48 13.54
CA ILE A 173 8.18 4.19 12.16
C ILE A 173 7.49 2.81 12.05
N LEU A 174 8.05 1.78 12.67
CA LEU A 174 7.46 0.44 12.64
C LEU A 174 6.09 0.38 13.35
N ILE A 175 5.95 1.10 14.46
CA ILE A 175 4.67 1.19 15.17
C ILE A 175 3.65 1.96 14.34
N LEU A 176 4.01 3.10 13.77
CA LEU A 176 3.14 3.91 12.92
C LEU A 176 2.65 3.10 11.71
N LEU A 177 3.53 2.38 11.02
CA LEU A 177 3.15 1.50 9.90
C LEU A 177 2.18 0.40 10.34
N ARG A 178 2.40 -0.20 11.51
CA ARG A 178 1.52 -1.23 12.06
C ARG A 178 0.14 -0.68 12.43
N ILE A 179 0.08 0.51 13.03
CA ILE A 179 -1.18 1.17 13.34
C ILE A 179 -1.89 1.56 12.05
N PHE A 180 -1.15 2.07 11.05
CA PHE A 180 -1.70 2.42 9.76
C PHE A 180 -2.28 1.21 9.00
N ALA A 181 -1.57 0.09 8.96
CA ALA A 181 -2.10 -1.16 8.40
C ALA A 181 -3.38 -1.63 9.13
N THR A 182 -3.43 -1.43 10.46
CA THR A 182 -4.62 -1.72 11.26
C THR A 182 -5.77 -0.77 10.91
N TYR A 183 -5.49 0.52 10.79
CA TYR A 183 -6.46 1.54 10.41
C TYR A 183 -7.12 1.23 9.07
N LEU A 184 -6.33 0.94 8.03
CA LEU A 184 -6.84 0.57 6.71
C LEU A 184 -7.80 -0.63 6.76
N ARG A 185 -7.45 -1.65 7.52
CA ARG A 185 -8.30 -2.85 7.66
C ARG A 185 -9.58 -2.58 8.44
N VAL A 186 -9.51 -1.74 9.48
CA VAL A 186 -10.69 -1.35 10.26
C VAL A 186 -11.66 -0.50 9.45
N GLN A 187 -11.17 0.37 8.56
CA GLN A 187 -12.02 1.14 7.64
C GLN A 187 -12.88 0.23 6.76
N ASP A 188 -12.34 -0.91 6.32
CA ASP A 188 -13.07 -1.93 5.57
C ASP A 188 -13.78 -2.97 6.49
N LYS A 189 -13.99 -2.63 7.78
CA LYS A 189 -14.75 -3.39 8.79
C LYS A 189 -14.13 -4.74 9.17
N HIS A 190 -12.84 -4.91 9.02
CA HIS A 190 -12.13 -6.10 9.45
C HIS A 190 -11.62 -5.94 10.88
N TYR A 191 -12.24 -6.63 11.81
CA TYR A 191 -11.92 -6.56 13.23
C TYR A 191 -11.21 -7.84 13.70
N ILE A 192 -10.36 -7.69 14.72
CA ILE A 192 -9.79 -8.85 15.44
C ILE A 192 -10.66 -9.11 16.66
N ASP A 193 -11.18 -10.32 16.78
CA ASP A 193 -11.82 -10.76 18.01
C ASP A 193 -10.74 -11.02 19.06
N LEU A 194 -10.76 -10.21 20.11
CA LEU A 194 -9.89 -10.35 21.27
C LEU A 194 -10.63 -11.15 22.34
N SER A 195 -9.98 -12.15 22.94
CA SER A 195 -10.58 -12.87 24.06
C SER A 195 -10.71 -11.96 25.29
N ASP A 196 -11.75 -12.18 26.10
CA ASP A 196 -11.98 -11.43 27.35
C ASP A 196 -10.76 -11.50 28.28
N GLN A 197 -10.05 -12.64 28.29
CA GLN A 197 -8.83 -12.79 29.06
C GLN A 197 -7.74 -11.85 28.57
N PHE A 198 -7.52 -11.76 27.26
CA PHE A 198 -6.51 -10.88 26.68
C PHE A 198 -6.85 -9.40 26.91
N ILE A 199 -8.14 -9.04 26.84
CA ILE A 199 -8.60 -7.68 27.16
C ILE A 199 -8.28 -7.34 28.62
N LYS A 200 -8.54 -8.28 29.55
CA LYS A 200 -8.19 -8.09 30.98
C LYS A 200 -6.71 -7.96 31.23
N GLU A 201 -5.88 -8.71 30.49
CA GLU A 201 -4.42 -8.58 30.56
C GLU A 201 -3.96 -7.20 30.05
N LEU A 202 -4.48 -6.74 28.91
CA LEU A 202 -4.19 -5.41 28.38
C LEU A 202 -4.58 -4.29 29.34
N GLN A 203 -5.72 -4.41 30.04
CA GLN A 203 -6.19 -3.43 31.02
C GLN A 203 -5.27 -3.28 32.25
N GLN A 204 -4.42 -4.27 32.50
CA GLN A 204 -3.42 -4.23 33.56
C GLN A 204 -2.10 -3.56 33.13
N GLU A 205 -1.90 -3.36 31.82
CA GLU A 205 -0.71 -2.70 31.32
C GLU A 205 -0.67 -1.21 31.72
N PRO A 206 0.47 -0.71 32.17
CA PRO A 206 0.61 0.66 32.67
C PRO A 206 0.12 1.74 31.70
N PHE A 207 0.29 1.49 30.41
CA PHE A 207 -0.01 2.45 29.34
C PHE A 207 -1.44 2.31 28.77
N TYR A 208 -2.23 1.32 29.21
CA TYR A 208 -3.60 1.10 28.72
C TYR A 208 -4.49 2.34 28.90
N ASN A 209 -4.45 2.92 30.09
CA ASN A 209 -5.24 4.10 30.41
C ASN A 209 -4.77 5.37 29.68
N GLU A 210 -3.49 5.47 29.36
CA GLU A 210 -2.96 6.57 28.52
C GLU A 210 -3.45 6.44 27.08
N ALA A 211 -3.44 5.23 26.52
CA ALA A 211 -3.95 4.97 25.18
C ALA A 211 -5.45 5.33 25.06
N LEU A 212 -6.27 5.03 26.09
CA LEU A 212 -7.70 5.35 26.09
C LEU A 212 -8.02 6.84 26.18
N LYS A 213 -7.14 7.68 26.73
CA LYS A 213 -7.38 9.12 26.84
C LYS A 213 -7.34 9.87 25.52
N ASN A 214 -6.77 9.24 24.49
CA ASN A 214 -6.56 9.81 23.16
C ASN A 214 -7.61 9.29 22.13
N TYR A 215 -8.65 8.63 22.61
CA TYR A 215 -9.84 8.23 21.88
C TYR A 215 -11.02 9.10 22.32
#